data_c99c90923170705f734ea979d9686847
#
_entry.id   c99c90923170705f734ea979d9686847
#
_cell.length_a   1.000
_cell.length_b   1.000
_cell.length_c   1.000
_cell.angle_alpha   90.00
_cell.angle_beta   90.00
_cell.angle_gamma   90.00
#
_symmetry.space_group_name_H-M   'P 1'
#
loop_
_entity.id
_entity.type
_entity.pdbx_description
1 polymer ?
#
loop_
_entity_poly.entity_id
_entity_poly.type
_entity_poly.pdbx_seq_one_letter_code
_entity_poly.pdbx_strand_id
1 'polypeptide(L)'
;IEPIISCGGQVELPKGFLQSSYNYIRKAGGVCVSDEVQVGFGRLGKSYWGFELHDVIPDIITIGKPFGNGHPIGAVVCSEEIANKFANGMEFFNTFGGNPVSCSIATEVLSFIERNNLQKNALLTGGYLKKELIKLEKKYPIIGQVRGEGFFLGIELTDNELNPLEEHANYLTNRMREFGIFMSTDGPDGNVIKIKPPIIFNKEDCDKLILYLDKIFDEDFMKFY
;
A
#
# COMPACT_ATOMS: atom_id res chain seq x y z
N ILE A 1 8.37 11.11 1.11
CA ILE A 1 6.94 10.95 0.81
C ILE A 1 6.65 9.52 0.38
N GLU A 2 5.46 8.97 0.70
CA GLU A 2 4.94 7.72 0.14
C GLU A 2 4.41 7.98 -1.28
N PRO A 3 4.72 7.15 -2.29
CA PRO A 3 4.20 7.31 -3.67
C PRO A 3 2.67 7.14 -3.81
N ILE A 4 2.08 6.31 -2.96
CA ILE A 4 0.64 6.29 -2.66
C ILE A 4 0.54 6.46 -1.15
N ILE A 5 -0.18 7.46 -0.68
CA ILE A 5 -0.31 7.74 0.75
C ILE A 5 -1.06 6.57 1.41
N SER A 6 -0.42 5.89 2.35
CA SER A 6 -0.95 4.65 2.92
C SER A 6 -1.95 4.89 4.06
N CYS A 7 -1.48 5.26 5.24
CA CYS A 7 -2.34 5.47 6.41
C CYS A 7 -3.27 6.68 6.26
N GLY A 8 -3.00 7.58 5.31
CA GLY A 8 -3.91 8.65 4.91
C GLY A 8 -5.10 8.20 4.06
N GLY A 9 -5.28 6.88 3.83
CA GLY A 9 -6.45 6.32 3.14
C GLY A 9 -6.21 5.91 1.69
N GLN A 10 -5.05 5.35 1.37
CA GLN A 10 -4.64 4.85 0.04
C GLN A 10 -4.79 5.92 -1.07
N VAL A 11 -4.39 7.16 -0.75
CA VAL A 11 -4.57 8.30 -1.66
C VAL A 11 -3.52 8.27 -2.77
N GLU A 12 -3.99 8.17 -4.00
CA GLU A 12 -3.16 8.28 -5.20
C GLU A 12 -2.77 9.75 -5.41
N LEU A 13 -1.48 10.02 -5.63
CA LEU A 13 -1.00 11.37 -5.87
C LEU A 13 -1.37 11.84 -7.29
N PRO A 14 -1.74 13.11 -7.48
CA PRO A 14 -2.03 13.65 -8.81
C PRO A 14 -0.86 13.46 -9.77
N LYS A 15 -1.18 13.22 -11.05
CA LYS A 15 -0.16 13.09 -12.10
C LYS A 15 0.73 14.34 -12.13
N GLY A 16 2.05 14.12 -12.15
CA GLY A 16 3.05 15.19 -12.18
C GLY A 16 3.39 15.80 -10.81
N PHE A 17 2.69 15.41 -9.74
CA PHE A 17 2.93 15.94 -8.39
C PHE A 17 4.35 15.63 -7.91
N LEU A 18 4.77 14.36 -7.96
CA LEU A 18 6.11 13.97 -7.50
C LEU A 18 7.22 14.53 -8.38
N GLN A 19 7.04 14.55 -9.70
CA GLN A 19 8.03 15.18 -10.60
C GLN A 19 8.25 16.65 -10.25
N SER A 20 7.17 17.40 -10.05
CA SER A 20 7.25 18.83 -9.68
C SER A 20 7.89 19.01 -8.31
N SER A 21 7.43 18.23 -7.32
CA SER A 21 7.96 18.29 -5.94
C SER A 21 9.46 17.99 -5.90
N TYR A 22 9.91 16.92 -6.56
CA TYR A 22 11.32 16.55 -6.62
C TYR A 22 12.17 17.63 -7.29
N ASN A 23 11.67 18.23 -8.38
CA ASN A 23 12.35 19.32 -9.06
C ASN A 23 12.52 20.54 -8.16
N TYR A 24 11.48 20.94 -7.41
CA TYR A 24 11.56 22.07 -6.49
C TYR A 24 12.51 21.82 -5.32
N ILE A 25 12.43 20.64 -4.71
CA ILE A 25 13.29 20.26 -3.58
C ILE A 25 14.75 20.22 -4.01
N ARG A 26 15.07 19.61 -5.15
CA ARG A 26 16.45 19.55 -5.66
C ARG A 26 17.00 20.91 -6.05
N LYS A 27 16.19 21.78 -6.65
CA LYS A 27 16.58 23.18 -6.92
C LYS A 27 16.90 23.97 -5.66
N ALA A 28 16.26 23.63 -4.54
CA ALA A 28 16.54 24.23 -3.24
C ALA A 28 17.72 23.57 -2.49
N GLY A 29 18.41 22.59 -3.10
CA GLY A 29 19.52 21.86 -2.49
C GLY A 29 19.09 20.73 -1.54
N GLY A 30 17.81 20.36 -1.54
CA GLY A 30 17.27 19.26 -0.74
C GLY A 30 17.38 17.90 -1.44
N VAL A 31 17.08 16.83 -0.69
CA VAL A 31 17.05 15.44 -1.18
C VAL A 31 15.63 14.90 -1.15
N CYS A 32 15.33 13.99 -2.07
CA CYS A 32 14.03 13.38 -2.21
C CYS A 32 14.06 11.94 -1.70
N VAL A 33 13.22 11.65 -0.71
CA VAL A 33 13.11 10.31 -0.09
C VAL A 33 11.79 9.67 -0.50
N SER A 34 11.83 8.48 -1.11
CA SER A 34 10.65 7.65 -1.33
C SER A 34 10.48 6.68 -0.18
N ASP A 35 9.32 6.73 0.47
CA ASP A 35 8.93 5.75 1.48
C ASP A 35 8.22 4.58 0.80
N GLU A 36 8.95 3.47 0.62
CA GLU A 36 8.47 2.24 -0.01
C GLU A 36 8.02 1.18 1.00
N VAL A 37 7.94 1.55 2.27
CA VAL A 37 7.66 0.61 3.38
C VAL A 37 6.32 -0.09 3.23
N GLN A 38 5.34 0.48 2.53
CA GLN A 38 4.05 -0.15 2.31
C GLN A 38 3.75 -0.51 0.85
N VAL A 39 4.36 0.18 -0.11
CA VAL A 39 4.02 0.07 -1.54
C VAL A 39 5.04 -0.70 -2.36
N GLY A 40 6.25 -0.87 -1.85
CA GLY A 40 7.34 -1.58 -2.54
C GLY A 40 7.13 -3.08 -2.69
N PHE A 41 8.14 -3.74 -3.26
CA PHE A 41 8.23 -5.19 -3.46
C PHE A 41 7.17 -5.77 -4.39
N GLY A 42 6.80 -5.03 -5.44
CA GLY A 42 5.90 -5.51 -6.47
C GLY A 42 4.41 -5.56 -6.10
N ARG A 43 4.03 -5.08 -4.89
CA ARG A 43 2.63 -5.06 -4.41
C ARG A 43 1.69 -4.32 -5.33
N LEU A 44 2.17 -3.27 -6.01
CA LEU A 44 1.38 -2.45 -6.93
C LEU A 44 1.16 -3.12 -8.29
N GLY A 45 1.89 -4.19 -8.59
CA GLY A 45 1.78 -4.94 -9.84
C GLY A 45 2.39 -4.22 -11.05
N LYS A 46 1.97 -3.00 -11.35
CA LYS A 46 2.49 -2.21 -12.47
C LYS A 46 3.98 -1.88 -12.34
N SER A 47 4.45 -1.72 -11.12
CA SER A 47 5.82 -1.38 -10.78
C SER A 47 6.31 -2.21 -9.60
N TYR A 48 7.62 -2.38 -9.46
CA TYR A 48 8.21 -3.03 -8.30
C TYR A 48 8.32 -2.07 -7.12
N TRP A 49 8.67 -0.82 -7.39
CA TRP A 49 8.68 0.30 -6.44
C TRP A 49 7.58 1.30 -6.75
N GLY A 50 7.02 1.91 -5.71
CA GLY A 50 5.93 2.86 -5.87
C GLY A 50 6.32 4.13 -6.63
N PHE A 51 7.56 4.63 -6.46
CA PHE A 51 8.05 5.81 -7.15
C PHE A 51 8.07 5.67 -8.68
N GLU A 52 8.19 4.44 -9.19
CA GLU A 52 8.19 4.16 -10.64
C GLU A 52 6.84 4.53 -11.30
N LEU A 53 5.71 4.51 -10.53
CA LEU A 53 4.41 4.95 -11.03
C LEU A 53 4.38 6.43 -11.42
N HIS A 54 5.33 7.20 -10.91
CA HIS A 54 5.40 8.64 -11.09
C HIS A 54 6.54 9.10 -11.99
N ASP A 55 7.26 8.17 -12.63
CA ASP A 55 8.42 8.44 -13.49
C ASP A 55 9.47 9.32 -12.79
N VAL A 56 9.75 9.07 -11.52
CA VAL A 56 10.78 9.76 -10.72
C VAL A 56 11.80 8.76 -10.19
N ILE A 57 13.01 9.26 -9.90
CA ILE A 57 14.06 8.50 -9.21
C ILE A 57 14.36 9.26 -7.91
N PRO A 58 14.09 8.67 -6.72
CA PRO A 58 14.44 9.28 -5.45
C PRO A 58 15.94 9.24 -5.19
N ASP A 59 16.41 10.11 -4.30
CA ASP A 59 17.81 10.12 -3.83
C ASP A 59 18.02 9.07 -2.74
N ILE A 60 16.97 8.80 -1.97
CA ILE A 60 16.93 7.81 -0.89
C ILE A 60 15.61 7.02 -0.98
N ILE A 61 15.69 5.72 -0.71
CA ILE A 61 14.53 4.80 -0.59
C ILE A 61 14.58 4.19 0.82
N THR A 62 13.46 4.25 1.53
CA THR A 62 13.27 3.52 2.79
C THR A 62 12.41 2.30 2.57
N ILE A 63 12.85 1.15 3.07
CA ILE A 63 12.17 -0.15 2.93
C ILE A 63 12.05 -0.85 4.30
N GLY A 64 10.99 -1.62 4.45
CA GLY A 64 10.70 -2.35 5.68
C GLY A 64 9.54 -3.31 5.50
N LYS A 65 8.79 -3.60 6.54
CA LYS A 65 7.58 -4.46 6.57
C LYS A 65 7.67 -5.71 5.66
N PRO A 66 7.24 -5.67 4.37
CA PRO A 66 7.29 -6.83 3.48
C PRO A 66 8.71 -7.35 3.24
N PHE A 67 9.73 -6.51 3.41
CA PHE A 67 11.14 -6.88 3.24
C PHE A 67 11.55 -8.06 4.12
N GLY A 68 11.00 -8.16 5.33
CA GLY A 68 11.25 -9.26 6.26
C GLY A 68 10.12 -10.31 6.31
N ASN A 69 8.97 -10.05 5.67
CA ASN A 69 7.78 -10.92 5.70
C ASN A 69 7.43 -11.40 7.13
N GLY A 70 7.43 -10.47 8.10
CA GLY A 70 7.19 -10.73 9.52
C GLY A 70 8.46 -10.73 10.38
N HIS A 71 9.65 -10.92 9.80
CA HIS A 71 10.91 -10.71 10.51
C HIS A 71 11.24 -9.22 10.61
N PRO A 72 11.68 -8.71 11.78
CA PRO A 72 11.97 -7.29 11.96
C PRO A 72 13.26 -6.90 11.21
N ILE A 73 13.08 -6.22 10.09
CA ILE A 73 14.18 -5.69 9.28
C ILE A 73 13.71 -4.43 8.54
N GLY A 74 14.61 -3.48 8.41
CA GLY A 74 14.47 -2.33 7.54
C GLY A 74 15.80 -2.02 6.86
N ALA A 75 15.74 -1.31 5.74
CA ALA A 75 16.94 -0.86 5.05
C ALA A 75 16.72 0.52 4.40
N VAL A 76 17.84 1.16 4.11
CA VAL A 76 17.91 2.40 3.35
C VAL A 76 18.78 2.13 2.14
N VAL A 77 18.29 2.52 0.97
CA VAL A 77 19.04 2.53 -0.29
C VAL A 77 19.20 3.99 -0.71
N CYS A 78 20.40 4.41 -1.05
CA CYS A 78 20.64 5.78 -1.45
C CYS A 78 21.65 5.86 -2.61
N SER A 79 21.74 7.05 -3.22
CA SER A 79 22.75 7.32 -4.24
C SER A 79 24.17 7.26 -3.65
N GLU A 80 25.16 6.97 -4.50
CA GLU A 80 26.57 6.94 -4.11
C GLU A 80 27.03 8.29 -3.51
N GLU A 81 26.55 9.40 -4.06
CA GLU A 81 26.88 10.74 -3.53
C GLU A 81 26.45 10.90 -2.06
N ILE A 82 25.23 10.45 -1.72
CA ILE A 82 24.73 10.51 -0.34
C ILE A 82 25.49 9.54 0.56
N ALA A 83 25.76 8.33 0.09
CA ALA A 83 26.55 7.35 0.83
C ALA A 83 27.95 7.88 1.15
N ASN A 84 28.62 8.53 0.19
CA ASN A 84 29.96 9.12 0.39
C ASN A 84 29.92 10.29 1.37
N LYS A 85 28.86 11.10 1.40
CA LYS A 85 28.70 12.16 2.41
C LYS A 85 28.44 11.60 3.81
N PHE A 86 27.73 10.48 3.91
CA PHE A 86 27.52 9.78 5.18
C PHE A 86 28.83 9.16 5.72
N ALA A 87 29.69 8.67 4.84
CA ALA A 87 31.02 8.14 5.16
C ALA A 87 32.02 9.27 5.52
N ASN A 88 31.71 10.06 6.53
CA ASN A 88 32.45 11.28 6.93
C ASN A 88 33.60 11.03 7.90
N GLY A 89 33.99 9.76 8.11
CA GLY A 89 35.06 9.37 9.02
C GLY A 89 34.62 9.11 10.47
N MET A 90 33.36 9.40 10.81
CA MET A 90 32.79 8.97 12.09
C MET A 90 32.33 7.52 11.98
N GLU A 91 32.61 6.74 13.03
CA GLU A 91 32.14 5.35 13.09
C GLU A 91 30.60 5.30 13.13
N PHE A 92 30.02 4.54 12.22
CA PHE A 92 28.62 4.11 12.29
C PHE A 92 28.55 2.68 12.80
N PHE A 93 27.97 2.52 13.98
CA PHE A 93 27.82 1.20 14.62
C PHE A 93 26.35 0.88 14.87
N ASN A 94 25.94 -0.32 14.50
CA ASN A 94 24.63 -0.88 14.81
C ASN A 94 24.77 -2.35 15.19
N THR A 95 24.44 -2.69 16.45
CA THR A 95 24.62 -4.03 17.01
C THR A 95 23.91 -5.12 16.18
N PHE A 96 22.72 -4.84 15.70
CA PHE A 96 21.88 -5.82 15.00
C PHE A 96 21.79 -5.58 13.49
N GLY A 97 22.17 -4.41 13.01
CA GLY A 97 22.12 -4.05 11.58
C GLY A 97 23.05 -4.95 10.76
N GLY A 98 22.54 -5.45 9.64
CA GLY A 98 23.32 -6.29 8.71
C GLY A 98 23.68 -7.68 9.25
N ASN A 99 23.00 -8.16 10.30
CA ASN A 99 23.29 -9.51 10.80
C ASN A 99 22.93 -10.59 9.75
N PRO A 100 23.69 -11.73 9.71
CA PRO A 100 23.52 -12.73 8.66
C PRO A 100 22.12 -13.35 8.60
N VAL A 101 21.44 -13.51 9.73
CA VAL A 101 20.10 -14.12 9.78
C VAL A 101 19.09 -13.21 9.10
N SER A 102 19.03 -11.93 9.48
CA SER A 102 18.10 -10.96 8.86
C SER A 102 18.39 -10.76 7.38
N CYS A 103 19.67 -10.69 6.99
CA CYS A 103 20.07 -10.57 5.59
C CYS A 103 19.66 -11.80 4.77
N SER A 104 19.82 -13.00 5.31
CA SER A 104 19.42 -14.24 4.66
C SER A 104 17.89 -14.30 4.46
N ILE A 105 17.11 -13.90 5.46
CA ILE A 105 15.65 -13.81 5.38
C ILE A 105 15.24 -12.82 4.30
N ALA A 106 15.79 -11.61 4.30
CA ALA A 106 15.48 -10.60 3.32
C ALA A 106 15.81 -11.05 1.88
N THR A 107 16.97 -11.69 1.70
CA THR A 107 17.39 -12.28 0.41
C THR A 107 16.39 -13.33 -0.07
N GLU A 108 15.94 -14.22 0.82
CA GLU A 108 14.94 -15.22 0.45
C GLU A 108 13.58 -14.61 0.12
N VAL A 109 13.13 -13.56 0.82
CA VAL A 109 11.90 -12.84 0.49
C VAL A 109 11.97 -12.28 -0.92
N LEU A 110 13.07 -11.59 -1.28
CA LEU A 110 13.27 -11.06 -2.64
C LEU A 110 13.24 -12.17 -3.69
N SER A 111 14.00 -13.23 -3.45
CA SER A 111 14.07 -14.39 -4.35
C SER A 111 12.72 -15.09 -4.50
N PHE A 112 11.93 -15.17 -3.43
CA PHE A 112 10.60 -15.79 -3.44
C PHE A 112 9.62 -14.98 -4.28
N ILE A 113 9.62 -13.65 -4.14
CA ILE A 113 8.78 -12.74 -4.94
C ILE A 113 9.08 -12.92 -6.43
N GLU A 114 10.37 -12.97 -6.80
CA GLU A 114 10.81 -13.12 -8.17
C GLU A 114 10.47 -14.51 -8.74
N ARG A 115 10.89 -15.60 -8.07
CA ARG A 115 10.67 -16.99 -8.50
C ARG A 115 9.19 -17.30 -8.72
N ASN A 116 8.30 -16.71 -7.91
CA ASN A 116 6.86 -16.96 -7.99
C ASN A 116 6.11 -15.91 -8.82
N ASN A 117 6.81 -14.98 -9.46
CA ASN A 117 6.20 -13.91 -10.26
C ASN A 117 5.11 -13.12 -9.52
N LEU A 118 5.33 -12.81 -8.23
CA LEU A 118 4.29 -12.25 -7.37
C LEU A 118 3.92 -10.81 -7.76
N GLN A 119 4.82 -10.04 -8.37
CA GLN A 119 4.48 -8.75 -8.96
C GLN A 119 3.43 -8.91 -10.07
N LYS A 120 3.59 -9.91 -10.95
CA LYS A 120 2.61 -10.21 -12.00
C LYS A 120 1.28 -10.68 -11.42
N ASN A 121 1.32 -11.45 -10.34
CA ASN A 121 0.10 -11.81 -9.61
C ASN A 121 -0.62 -10.57 -9.07
N ALA A 122 0.09 -9.64 -8.42
CA ALA A 122 -0.48 -8.39 -7.94
C ALA A 122 -1.09 -7.55 -9.07
N LEU A 123 -0.46 -7.53 -10.27
CA LEU A 123 -1.01 -6.85 -11.44
C LEU A 123 -2.32 -7.48 -11.92
N LEU A 124 -2.36 -8.79 -12.10
CA LEU A 124 -3.50 -9.47 -12.71
C LEU A 124 -4.64 -9.66 -11.71
N THR A 125 -4.34 -10.25 -10.56
CA THR A 125 -5.33 -10.56 -9.52
C THR A 125 -5.77 -9.29 -8.78
N GLY A 126 -4.85 -8.36 -8.49
CA GLY A 126 -5.20 -7.05 -7.93
C GLY A 126 -6.03 -6.21 -8.88
N GLY A 127 -5.71 -6.24 -10.19
CA GLY A 127 -6.54 -5.60 -11.22
C GLY A 127 -7.93 -6.21 -11.35
N TYR A 128 -8.06 -7.53 -11.18
CA TYR A 128 -9.34 -8.21 -11.09
C TYR A 128 -10.11 -7.74 -9.85
N LEU A 129 -9.49 -7.76 -8.68
CA LEU A 129 -10.11 -7.31 -7.43
C LEU A 129 -10.59 -5.86 -7.53
N LYS A 130 -9.76 -4.94 -8.02
CA LYS A 130 -10.16 -3.52 -8.21
C LYS A 130 -11.39 -3.39 -9.12
N LYS A 131 -11.47 -4.18 -10.20
CA LYS A 131 -12.65 -4.17 -11.08
C LYS A 131 -13.93 -4.64 -10.38
N GLU A 132 -13.85 -5.68 -9.56
CA GLU A 132 -15.00 -6.16 -8.81
C GLU A 132 -15.42 -5.16 -7.72
N LEU A 133 -14.47 -4.51 -7.04
CA LEU A 133 -14.75 -3.44 -6.08
C LEU A 133 -15.44 -2.23 -6.74
N ILE A 134 -15.02 -1.84 -7.96
CA ILE A 134 -15.69 -0.79 -8.73
C ILE A 134 -17.15 -1.16 -9.11
N LYS A 135 -17.46 -2.44 -9.23
CA LYS A 135 -18.87 -2.85 -9.40
C LYS A 135 -19.67 -2.64 -8.12
N LEU A 136 -19.08 -2.90 -6.95
CA LEU A 136 -19.72 -2.60 -5.66
C LEU A 136 -19.91 -1.08 -5.47
N GLU A 137 -18.90 -0.27 -5.83
CA GLU A 137 -19.00 1.21 -5.82
C GLU A 137 -20.21 1.71 -6.64
N LYS A 138 -20.45 1.12 -7.81
CA LYS A 138 -21.62 1.46 -8.64
C LYS A 138 -22.94 0.96 -8.07
N LYS A 139 -22.93 -0.10 -7.28
CA LYS A 139 -24.11 -0.73 -6.69
C LYS A 139 -24.53 -0.06 -5.38
N TYR A 140 -23.58 0.40 -4.59
CA TYR A 140 -23.81 0.89 -3.24
C TYR A 140 -23.41 2.36 -3.08
N PRO A 141 -24.36 3.28 -2.93
CA PRO A 141 -24.08 4.72 -2.80
C PRO A 141 -23.18 5.10 -1.61
N ILE A 142 -23.11 4.26 -0.59
CA ILE A 142 -22.22 4.44 0.57
C ILE A 142 -20.74 4.37 0.21
N ILE A 143 -20.39 3.80 -0.92
CA ILE A 143 -19.01 3.73 -1.40
C ILE A 143 -18.72 5.01 -2.19
N GLY A 144 -18.02 5.94 -1.57
CA GLY A 144 -17.63 7.20 -2.20
C GLY A 144 -16.56 7.02 -3.26
N GLN A 145 -15.56 6.17 -2.99
CA GLN A 145 -14.48 5.89 -3.94
C GLN A 145 -13.77 4.56 -3.69
N VAL A 146 -13.44 3.84 -4.77
CA VAL A 146 -12.46 2.75 -4.79
C VAL A 146 -11.19 3.24 -5.46
N ARG A 147 -10.04 3.18 -4.75
CA ARG A 147 -8.75 3.69 -5.23
C ARG A 147 -7.56 2.78 -4.91
N GLY A 148 -6.40 3.08 -5.48
CA GLY A 148 -5.16 2.33 -5.32
C GLY A 148 -4.79 1.45 -6.50
N GLU A 149 -3.69 0.71 -6.40
CA GLU A 149 -3.12 -0.13 -7.47
C GLU A 149 -2.73 -1.52 -6.95
N GLY A 150 -2.88 -2.53 -7.80
CA GLY A 150 -2.51 -3.91 -7.47
C GLY A 150 -3.20 -4.41 -6.21
N PHE A 151 -2.41 -4.86 -5.24
CA PHE A 151 -2.88 -5.25 -3.90
C PHE A 151 -2.71 -4.13 -2.85
N PHE A 152 -2.83 -2.90 -3.27
CA PHE A 152 -2.81 -1.74 -2.40
C PHE A 152 -4.05 -0.90 -2.68
N LEU A 153 -5.20 -1.30 -2.13
CA LEU A 153 -6.51 -0.74 -2.44
C LEU A 153 -7.18 -0.18 -1.19
N GLY A 154 -8.07 0.77 -1.40
CA GLY A 154 -8.95 1.33 -0.39
C GLY A 154 -10.36 1.52 -0.90
N ILE A 155 -11.34 1.35 0.00
CA ILE A 155 -12.75 1.69 -0.21
C ILE A 155 -13.09 2.81 0.77
N GLU A 156 -13.35 3.99 0.28
CA GLU A 156 -13.79 5.11 1.11
C GLU A 156 -15.30 5.10 1.26
N LEU A 157 -15.77 5.19 2.49
CA LEU A 157 -17.20 5.26 2.80
C LEU A 157 -17.59 6.69 3.10
N THR A 158 -18.58 7.22 2.35
CA THR A 158 -19.09 8.58 2.52
C THR A 158 -20.61 8.60 2.32
N ASP A 159 -21.26 9.62 2.85
CA ASP A 159 -22.62 9.94 2.48
C ASP A 159 -22.68 10.70 1.13
N ASN A 160 -23.89 11.12 0.73
CA ASN A 160 -24.13 11.85 -0.53
C ASN A 160 -23.52 13.27 -0.54
N GLU A 161 -23.16 13.81 0.63
CA GLU A 161 -22.51 15.12 0.79
C GLU A 161 -20.99 14.98 0.96
N LEU A 162 -20.46 13.76 0.78
CA LEU A 162 -19.06 13.39 0.97
C LEU A 162 -18.56 13.47 2.44
N ASN A 163 -19.46 13.46 3.42
CA ASN A 163 -19.05 13.34 4.82
C ASN A 163 -18.55 11.91 5.08
N PRO A 164 -17.46 11.77 5.86
CA PRO A 164 -16.88 10.46 6.16
C PRO A 164 -17.80 9.62 7.07
N LEU A 165 -17.84 8.31 6.83
CA LEU A 165 -18.71 7.37 7.54
C LEU A 165 -17.90 6.37 8.36
N GLU A 166 -17.29 6.85 9.46
CA GLU A 166 -16.47 6.04 10.35
C GLU A 166 -17.25 4.87 10.98
N GLU A 167 -18.48 5.12 11.47
CA GLU A 167 -19.28 4.06 12.12
C GLU A 167 -19.61 2.92 11.17
N HIS A 168 -19.93 3.23 9.91
CA HIS A 168 -20.19 2.22 8.89
C HIS A 168 -18.92 1.44 8.52
N ALA A 169 -17.77 2.10 8.47
CA ALA A 169 -16.49 1.44 8.23
C ALA A 169 -16.13 0.48 9.38
N ASN A 170 -16.34 0.91 10.62
CA ASN A 170 -16.16 0.06 11.80
C ASN A 170 -17.15 -1.10 11.83
N TYR A 171 -18.41 -0.88 11.48
CA TYR A 171 -19.41 -1.93 11.34
C TYR A 171 -18.96 -2.97 10.32
N LEU A 172 -18.62 -2.55 9.11
CA LEU A 172 -18.17 -3.43 8.03
C LEU A 172 -16.97 -4.29 8.46
N THR A 173 -15.93 -3.70 9.06
CA THR A 173 -14.75 -4.47 9.48
C THR A 173 -15.06 -5.48 10.58
N ASN A 174 -15.97 -5.16 11.50
CA ASN A 174 -16.43 -6.08 12.54
C ASN A 174 -17.25 -7.25 11.93
N ARG A 175 -18.14 -6.96 10.98
CA ARG A 175 -18.92 -7.99 10.28
C ARG A 175 -18.01 -8.91 9.45
N MET A 176 -17.01 -8.35 8.74
CA MET A 176 -16.04 -9.14 7.97
C MET A 176 -15.27 -10.14 8.88
N ARG A 177 -14.93 -9.71 10.10
CA ARG A 177 -14.28 -10.58 11.08
C ARG A 177 -15.12 -11.82 11.43
N GLU A 178 -16.45 -11.70 11.48
CA GLU A 178 -17.36 -12.83 11.72
C GLU A 178 -17.30 -13.89 10.60
N PHE A 179 -16.91 -13.47 9.39
CA PHE A 179 -16.66 -14.36 8.26
C PHE A 179 -15.20 -14.82 8.16
N GLY A 180 -14.37 -14.54 9.17
CA GLY A 180 -12.95 -14.91 9.23
C GLY A 180 -12.06 -14.05 8.34
N ILE A 181 -12.51 -12.86 7.95
CA ILE A 181 -11.73 -11.90 7.15
C ILE A 181 -11.37 -10.70 8.03
N PHE A 182 -10.08 -10.56 8.35
CA PHE A 182 -9.57 -9.45 9.15
C PHE A 182 -9.25 -8.25 8.28
N MET A 183 -9.94 -7.15 8.52
CA MET A 183 -9.74 -5.88 7.85
C MET A 183 -9.57 -4.76 8.88
N SER A 184 -9.07 -3.61 8.44
CA SER A 184 -8.96 -2.42 9.26
C SER A 184 -9.24 -1.18 8.44
N THR A 185 -9.43 -0.06 9.13
CA THR A 185 -9.62 1.25 8.52
C THR A 185 -8.33 2.04 8.48
N ASP A 186 -8.22 2.97 7.55
CA ASP A 186 -7.22 4.02 7.41
C ASP A 186 -7.94 5.35 7.12
N GLY A 187 -7.17 6.41 6.88
CA GLY A 187 -7.69 7.77 6.66
C GLY A 187 -7.83 8.55 7.96
N PRO A 188 -7.78 9.89 7.90
CA PRO A 188 -7.87 10.76 9.08
C PRO A 188 -9.20 10.60 9.83
N ASP A 189 -10.25 10.23 9.11
CA ASP A 189 -11.62 10.07 9.62
C ASP A 189 -12.01 8.60 9.82
N GLY A 190 -11.05 7.64 9.69
CA GLY A 190 -11.30 6.22 9.91
C GLY A 190 -12.32 5.56 8.97
N ASN A 191 -12.66 6.21 7.86
CA ASN A 191 -13.73 5.82 6.94
C ASN A 191 -13.25 5.08 5.68
N VAL A 192 -11.95 4.79 5.57
CA VAL A 192 -11.37 4.07 4.43
C VAL A 192 -11.06 2.63 4.80
N ILE A 193 -11.73 1.68 4.19
CA ILE A 193 -11.46 0.26 4.36
C ILE A 193 -10.18 -0.08 3.62
N LYS A 194 -9.17 -0.51 4.37
CA LYS A 194 -7.87 -0.90 3.84
C LYS A 194 -7.89 -2.32 3.30
N ILE A 195 -7.48 -2.48 2.03
CA ILE A 195 -7.36 -3.79 1.36
C ILE A 195 -5.91 -3.98 0.92
N LYS A 196 -5.13 -4.66 1.76
CA LYS A 196 -3.73 -5.01 1.53
C LYS A 196 -3.50 -6.50 1.81
N PRO A 197 -4.06 -7.38 0.98
CA PRO A 197 -3.95 -8.83 1.21
C PRO A 197 -2.49 -9.31 1.04
N PRO A 198 -2.17 -10.54 1.48
CA PRO A 198 -0.92 -11.19 1.11
C PRO A 198 -0.70 -11.18 -0.40
N ILE A 199 0.53 -10.97 -0.85
CA ILE A 199 0.84 -10.84 -2.29
C ILE A 199 0.58 -12.13 -3.09
N ILE A 200 0.40 -13.27 -2.38
CA ILE A 200 0.00 -14.57 -2.95
C ILE A 200 -1.52 -14.74 -3.10
N PHE A 201 -2.31 -13.70 -2.77
CA PHE A 201 -3.77 -13.71 -2.88
C PHE A 201 -4.19 -14.14 -4.30
N ASN A 202 -5.15 -15.03 -4.41
CA ASN A 202 -5.59 -15.59 -5.67
C ASN A 202 -7.01 -15.14 -6.03
N LYS A 203 -7.54 -15.63 -7.15
CA LYS A 203 -8.86 -15.23 -7.62
C LYS A 203 -9.99 -15.72 -6.69
N GLU A 204 -9.88 -16.92 -6.14
CA GLU A 204 -10.86 -17.50 -5.21
C GLU A 204 -10.93 -16.66 -3.92
N ASP A 205 -9.79 -16.18 -3.45
CA ASP A 205 -9.72 -15.29 -2.29
C ASP A 205 -10.39 -13.94 -2.60
N CYS A 206 -10.19 -13.40 -3.80
CA CYS A 206 -10.88 -12.18 -4.26
C CYS A 206 -12.38 -12.39 -4.32
N ASP A 207 -12.85 -13.48 -4.92
CA ASP A 207 -14.27 -13.81 -5.06
C ASP A 207 -14.93 -13.94 -3.68
N LYS A 208 -14.24 -14.59 -2.73
CA LYS A 208 -14.69 -14.70 -1.33
C LYS A 208 -14.79 -13.33 -0.65
N LEU A 209 -13.79 -12.47 -0.81
CA LEU A 209 -13.78 -11.12 -0.26
C LEU A 209 -14.96 -10.30 -0.81
N ILE A 210 -15.15 -10.31 -2.13
CA ILE A 210 -16.24 -9.59 -2.81
C ILE A 210 -17.60 -10.09 -2.35
N LEU A 211 -17.79 -11.42 -2.25
CA LEU A 211 -19.03 -12.01 -1.79
C LEU A 211 -19.47 -11.50 -0.41
N TYR A 212 -18.53 -11.46 0.53
CA TYR A 212 -18.86 -10.99 1.89
C TYR A 212 -19.00 -9.47 1.98
N LEU A 213 -18.23 -8.71 1.22
CA LEU A 213 -18.44 -7.27 1.10
C LEU A 213 -19.83 -6.95 0.53
N ASP A 214 -20.22 -7.61 -0.56
CA ASP A 214 -21.54 -7.44 -1.18
C ASP A 214 -22.67 -7.75 -0.21
N LYS A 215 -22.54 -8.86 0.54
CA LYS A 215 -23.49 -9.26 1.57
C LYS A 215 -23.65 -8.23 2.69
N ILE A 216 -22.53 -7.66 3.17
CA ILE A 216 -22.55 -6.71 4.28
C ILE A 216 -23.07 -5.35 3.80
N PHE A 217 -22.68 -4.90 2.62
CA PHE A 217 -23.21 -3.65 2.04
C PHE A 217 -24.72 -3.70 1.77
N ASP A 218 -25.32 -4.90 1.67
CA ASP A 218 -26.77 -5.08 1.53
C ASP A 218 -27.51 -5.10 2.89
N GLU A 219 -26.82 -5.14 4.02
CA GLU A 219 -27.42 -5.08 5.36
C GLU A 219 -28.03 -3.68 5.63
N ASP A 220 -29.13 -3.62 6.39
CA ASP A 220 -29.90 -2.39 6.59
C ASP A 220 -29.08 -1.25 7.20
N PHE A 221 -28.13 -1.56 8.09
CA PHE A 221 -27.23 -0.56 8.68
C PHE A 221 -26.34 0.15 7.64
N MET A 222 -26.07 -0.48 6.51
CA MET A 222 -25.23 0.06 5.44
C MET A 222 -26.04 0.85 4.39
N LYS A 223 -27.36 0.96 4.56
CA LYS A 223 -28.24 1.68 3.61
C LYS A 223 -28.56 3.07 4.12
N PHE A 224 -28.45 4.06 3.23
CA PHE A 224 -29.02 5.38 3.45
C PHE A 224 -30.43 5.43 2.88
N TYR A 225 -31.35 5.95 3.65
CA TYR A 225 -32.73 6.22 3.25
C TYR A 225 -32.89 7.73 2.98
#